data_ba4bbf36b540fb214f0860f8ddb948b6
#
_entry.id   ba4bbf36b540fb214f0860f8ddb948b6
#
_cell.length_a   1.000
_cell.length_b   1.000
_cell.length_c   1.000
_cell.angle_alpha   90.00
_cell.angle_beta   90.00
_cell.angle_gamma   90.00
#
_symmetry.space_group_name_H-M   'P 1'
#
loop_
_entity.id
_entity.type
_entity.pdbx_description
1 polymer ?
#
loop_
_entity_poly.entity_id
_entity_poly.type
_entity_poly.pdbx_seq_one_letter_code
_entity_poly.pdbx_strand_id
1 'polypeptide(L)'
;AHMGAATENLLPVGEENAWHYLAVRTAQSGWANIADHIARWLETGELRGSHNQRAACQTSLPVCGEDGAVYGVLHLEHAQKLSDDELAAWVGLALGVLPTLSELLPRPEAAPAE
;
A
#
# COMPACT_ATOMS: atom_id res chain seq x y z
N ALA A 1 -6.28 18.16 -5.25
CA ALA A 1 -6.43 17.17 -4.24
C ALA A 1 -6.01 17.73 -2.92
N HIS A 2 -6.77 17.46 -2.00
CA HIS A 2 -6.56 17.96 -0.69
C HIS A 2 -5.74 16.97 0.11
N MET A 3 -4.46 17.14 0.08
CA MET A 3 -3.59 16.15 0.65
C MET A 3 -2.97 16.53 1.97
N GLY A 4 -2.95 17.82 2.23
CA GLY A 4 -2.26 18.28 3.41
C GLY A 4 -2.79 17.75 4.71
N ALA A 5 -4.10 17.60 4.80
CA ALA A 5 -4.72 17.19 6.05
C ALA A 5 -4.33 15.79 6.49
N ALA A 6 -3.90 14.96 5.56
CA ALA A 6 -3.60 13.58 5.88
C ALA A 6 -2.21 13.37 6.47
N THR A 7 -1.38 14.38 6.41
CA THR A 7 0.03 14.21 6.75
C THR A 7 0.29 13.99 8.24
N GLU A 8 -0.69 14.29 9.07
CA GLU A 8 -0.53 14.10 10.50
C GLU A 8 -0.62 12.65 10.94
N ASN A 9 -1.17 11.78 10.11
CA ASN A 9 -1.37 10.39 10.49
C ASN A 9 -0.15 9.56 10.12
N LEU A 10 0.89 9.70 10.91
CA LEU A 10 2.11 8.94 10.69
C LEU A 10 1.98 7.59 11.38
N LEU A 11 2.16 6.52 10.62
CA LEU A 11 2.10 5.17 11.13
C LEU A 11 3.48 4.55 11.10
N PRO A 12 4.02 4.13 12.25
CA PRO A 12 5.29 3.42 12.25
C PRO A 12 5.18 2.15 11.41
N VAL A 13 6.22 1.88 10.63
CA VAL A 13 6.32 0.63 9.90
C VAL A 13 6.77 -0.45 10.86
N GLY A 14 5.91 -1.42 11.10
CA GLY A 14 6.22 -2.50 12.02
C GLY A 14 5.15 -3.57 11.95
N GLU A 15 5.40 -4.67 12.64
CA GLU A 15 4.56 -5.86 12.57
C GLU A 15 3.11 -5.58 13.00
N GLU A 16 2.92 -4.83 14.07
CA GLU A 16 1.58 -4.53 14.56
C GLU A 16 0.76 -3.77 13.53
N ASN A 17 1.31 -2.71 12.96
CA ASN A 17 0.59 -1.92 11.97
C ASN A 17 0.44 -2.66 10.66
N ALA A 18 1.31 -3.61 10.34
CA ALA A 18 1.19 -4.41 9.13
C ALA A 18 -0.06 -5.29 9.14
N TRP A 19 -0.56 -5.68 10.30
CA TRP A 19 -1.82 -6.42 10.41
C TRP A 19 -3.04 -5.54 10.18
N HIS A 20 -2.92 -4.24 10.43
CA HIS A 20 -4.04 -3.31 10.35
C HIS A 20 -4.07 -2.50 9.06
N TYR A 21 -2.93 -2.33 8.40
CA TYR A 21 -2.81 -1.49 7.21
C TYR A 21 -2.03 -2.20 6.13
N LEU A 22 -2.68 -2.43 5.00
CA LEU A 22 -2.03 -3.10 3.88
C LEU A 22 -0.82 -2.31 3.38
N ALA A 23 -0.93 -0.99 3.40
CA ALA A 23 0.18 -0.13 2.97
C ALA A 23 1.41 -0.31 3.87
N VAL A 24 1.21 -0.47 5.18
CA VAL A 24 2.32 -0.72 6.11
C VAL A 24 2.94 -2.07 5.83
N ARG A 25 2.11 -3.08 5.57
CA ARG A 25 2.60 -4.42 5.22
C ARG A 25 3.47 -4.36 3.95
N THR A 26 3.05 -3.59 2.96
CA THR A 26 3.81 -3.41 1.73
C THR A 26 5.13 -2.69 1.98
N ALA A 27 5.11 -1.64 2.80
CA ALA A 27 6.33 -0.91 3.15
C ALA A 27 7.32 -1.81 3.88
N GLN A 28 6.82 -2.65 4.78
CA GLN A 28 7.67 -3.52 5.58
C GLN A 28 8.24 -4.68 4.76
N SER A 29 7.42 -5.30 3.92
CA SER A 29 7.82 -6.48 3.18
C SER A 29 8.55 -6.17 1.88
N GLY A 30 8.29 -5.02 1.29
CA GLY A 30 8.78 -4.69 -0.05
C GLY A 30 8.04 -5.40 -1.17
N TRP A 31 6.95 -6.08 -0.87
CA TRP A 31 6.16 -6.83 -1.84
C TRP A 31 4.82 -6.15 -2.10
N ALA A 32 4.31 -6.35 -3.31
CA ALA A 32 2.94 -5.95 -3.62
C ALA A 32 1.96 -6.78 -2.81
N ASN A 33 0.92 -6.13 -2.31
CA ASN A 33 -0.17 -6.79 -1.61
C ASN A 33 -1.48 -6.39 -2.28
N ILE A 34 -2.21 -7.38 -2.77
CA ILE A 34 -3.47 -7.18 -3.46
C ILE A 34 -4.54 -7.98 -2.73
N ALA A 35 -5.43 -7.26 -2.06
CA ALA A 35 -6.54 -7.86 -1.34
C ALA A 35 -7.81 -7.70 -2.17
N ASP A 36 -8.17 -8.73 -2.90
CA ASP A 36 -9.32 -8.73 -3.79
C ASP A 36 -10.66 -8.86 -3.08
N HIS A 37 -10.63 -9.36 -1.84
CA HIS A 37 -11.82 -9.53 -0.99
C HIS A 37 -11.47 -9.12 0.43
N ILE A 38 -11.60 -7.86 0.74
CA ILE A 38 -11.27 -7.36 2.07
C ILE A 38 -12.06 -8.07 3.16
N ALA A 39 -13.34 -8.32 2.91
CA ALA A 39 -14.17 -9.02 3.90
C ALA A 39 -13.60 -10.38 4.27
N ARG A 40 -13.07 -11.10 3.30
CA ARG A 40 -12.44 -12.41 3.56
C ARG A 40 -11.15 -12.25 4.35
N TRP A 41 -10.35 -11.25 4.04
CA TRP A 41 -9.11 -11.01 4.78
C TRP A 41 -9.37 -10.64 6.23
N LEU A 42 -10.45 -9.88 6.48
CA LEU A 42 -10.86 -9.55 7.84
C LEU A 42 -11.39 -10.79 8.57
N GLU A 43 -12.15 -11.62 7.87
CA GLU A 43 -12.72 -12.82 8.45
C GLU A 43 -11.65 -13.84 8.86
N THR A 44 -10.61 -14.00 8.05
CA THR A 44 -9.53 -14.93 8.33
C THR A 44 -8.47 -14.35 9.27
N GLY A 45 -8.51 -13.06 9.55
CA GLY A 45 -7.52 -12.40 10.39
C GLY A 45 -6.24 -12.01 9.68
N GLU A 46 -6.16 -12.18 8.35
CA GLU A 46 -5.00 -11.74 7.58
C GLU A 46 -4.87 -10.22 7.57
N LEU A 47 -6.00 -9.53 7.72
CA LEU A 47 -6.03 -8.09 7.88
C LEU A 47 -6.99 -7.79 9.02
N ARG A 48 -6.67 -6.81 9.85
CA ARG A 48 -7.46 -6.46 11.03
C ARG A 48 -7.88 -5.00 10.97
N GLY A 49 -8.90 -4.68 11.76
CA GLY A 49 -9.34 -3.30 11.90
C GLY A 49 -10.60 -3.01 11.10
N SER A 50 -11.62 -2.49 11.80
CA SER A 50 -12.90 -2.20 11.19
C SER A 50 -12.82 -1.10 10.13
N HIS A 51 -11.79 -0.25 10.20
CA HIS A 51 -11.59 0.80 9.20
C HIS A 51 -11.38 0.24 7.79
N ASN A 52 -10.94 -1.01 7.67
CA ASN A 52 -10.76 -1.64 6.37
C ASN A 52 -12.10 -2.02 5.71
N GLN A 53 -13.18 -2.05 6.47
CA GLN A 53 -14.49 -2.43 5.93
C GLN A 53 -15.04 -1.43 4.92
N ARG A 54 -14.51 -0.23 4.87
CA ARG A 54 -14.93 0.79 3.90
C ARG A 54 -14.56 0.45 2.45
N ALA A 55 -13.64 -0.48 2.27
CA ALA A 55 -13.16 -0.88 0.95
C ALA A 55 -13.52 -2.32 0.68
N ALA A 56 -13.91 -2.63 -0.55
CA ALA A 56 -14.13 -4.01 -0.98
C ALA A 56 -12.82 -4.64 -1.48
N CYS A 57 -11.95 -3.84 -2.09
CA CYS A 57 -10.64 -4.27 -2.59
C CYS A 57 -9.60 -3.24 -2.18
N GLN A 58 -8.37 -3.71 -1.94
CA GLN A 58 -7.23 -2.83 -1.69
C GLN A 58 -6.03 -3.36 -2.47
N THR A 59 -5.30 -2.45 -3.10
CA THR A 59 -4.06 -2.76 -3.80
C THR A 59 -2.98 -1.86 -3.22
N SER A 60 -1.87 -2.44 -2.80
CA SER A 60 -0.77 -1.70 -2.22
C SER A 60 0.52 -2.16 -2.88
N LEU A 61 1.20 -1.22 -3.54
CA LEU A 61 2.37 -1.51 -4.35
C LEU A 61 3.57 -0.73 -3.83
N PRO A 62 4.74 -1.37 -3.66
CA PRO A 62 5.91 -0.64 -3.23
C PRO A 62 6.48 0.19 -4.38
N VAL A 63 6.88 1.40 -4.08
CA VAL A 63 7.61 2.25 -5.01
C VAL A 63 9.09 2.15 -4.64
N CYS A 64 9.85 1.46 -5.46
CA CYS A 64 11.26 1.16 -5.16
C CYS A 64 12.18 1.97 -6.05
N GLY A 65 13.33 2.35 -5.50
CA GLY A 65 14.39 2.97 -6.27
C GLY A 65 15.28 1.91 -6.94
N GLU A 66 16.29 2.37 -7.64
CA GLU A 66 17.23 1.50 -8.34
C GLU A 66 17.97 0.55 -7.40
N ASP A 67 18.16 0.98 -6.17
CA ASP A 67 18.84 0.17 -5.16
C ASP A 67 17.93 -0.87 -4.51
N GLY A 68 16.66 -0.91 -4.92
CA GLY A 68 15.69 -1.81 -4.35
C GLY A 68 15.06 -1.33 -3.04
N ALA A 69 15.49 -0.19 -2.52
CA ALA A 69 14.89 0.35 -1.31
C ALA A 69 13.48 0.87 -1.60
N VAL A 70 12.60 0.72 -0.63
CA VAL A 70 11.22 1.22 -0.75
C VAL A 70 11.20 2.70 -0.48
N TYR A 71 10.85 3.49 -1.48
CA TYR A 71 10.75 4.95 -1.37
C TYR A 71 9.36 5.39 -0.91
N GLY A 72 8.38 4.57 -1.15
CA GLY A 72 7.01 4.86 -0.76
C GLY A 72 6.09 3.71 -1.14
N VAL A 73 4.80 3.92 -0.95
CA VAL A 73 3.79 2.92 -1.28
C VAL A 73 2.66 3.61 -2.04
N LEU A 74 2.26 3.02 -3.15
CA LEU A 74 1.06 3.42 -3.86
C LEU A 74 -0.08 2.53 -3.39
N HIS A 75 -1.05 3.13 -2.71
CA HIS A 75 -2.16 2.40 -2.13
C HIS A 75 -3.48 2.86 -2.77
N LEU A 76 -4.24 1.90 -3.26
CA LEU A 76 -5.54 2.15 -3.88
C LEU A 76 -6.61 1.37 -3.13
N GLU A 77 -7.73 2.03 -2.89
CA GLU A 77 -8.91 1.40 -2.29
C GLU A 77 -10.09 1.53 -3.23
N HIS A 78 -10.84 0.46 -3.36
CA HIS A 78 -12.05 0.45 -4.17
C HIS A 78 -13.23 0.13 -3.28
N ALA A 79 -14.24 1.01 -3.26
CA ALA A 79 -15.42 0.83 -2.42
C ALA A 79 -16.28 -0.33 -2.91
N GLN A 80 -16.26 -0.60 -4.20
CA GLN A 80 -17.03 -1.68 -4.80
C GLN A 80 -16.12 -2.81 -5.21
N LYS A 81 -16.64 -4.03 -5.14
CA LYS A 81 -15.88 -5.17 -5.57
C LYS A 81 -15.65 -5.13 -7.08
N LEU A 82 -14.42 -5.34 -7.48
CA LEU A 82 -14.04 -5.39 -8.89
C LEU A 82 -13.99 -6.84 -9.35
N SER A 83 -14.29 -7.07 -10.63
CA SER A 83 -14.02 -8.35 -11.25
C SER A 83 -12.52 -8.57 -11.35
N ASP A 84 -12.11 -9.80 -11.59
CA ASP A 84 -10.68 -10.11 -11.74
C ASP A 84 -10.05 -9.29 -12.87
N ASP A 85 -10.77 -9.13 -13.99
CA ASP A 85 -10.28 -8.34 -15.13
C ASP A 85 -10.15 -6.86 -14.78
N GLU A 86 -11.14 -6.32 -14.06
CA GLU A 86 -11.09 -4.91 -13.63
C GLU A 86 -9.94 -4.68 -12.67
N LEU A 87 -9.77 -5.58 -11.71
CA LEU A 87 -8.68 -5.46 -10.74
C LEU A 87 -7.33 -5.54 -11.45
N ALA A 88 -7.17 -6.48 -12.38
CA ALA A 88 -5.95 -6.61 -13.15
C ALA A 88 -5.65 -5.34 -13.96
N ALA A 89 -6.68 -4.70 -14.53
CA ALA A 89 -6.52 -3.46 -15.26
C ALA A 89 -6.04 -2.32 -14.35
N TRP A 90 -6.62 -2.20 -13.17
CA TRP A 90 -6.20 -1.18 -12.20
C TRP A 90 -4.77 -1.41 -11.74
N VAL A 91 -4.42 -2.66 -11.44
CA VAL A 91 -3.05 -3.01 -11.03
C VAL A 91 -2.08 -2.68 -12.16
N GLY A 92 -2.44 -2.99 -13.41
CA GLY A 92 -1.60 -2.67 -14.56
C GLY A 92 -1.36 -1.18 -14.72
N LEU A 93 -2.41 -0.36 -14.56
CA LEU A 93 -2.26 1.10 -14.59
C LEU A 93 -1.36 1.59 -13.45
N ALA A 94 -1.57 1.06 -12.27
CA ALA A 94 -0.77 1.44 -11.10
C ALA A 94 0.70 1.08 -11.31
N LEU A 95 0.98 -0.11 -11.81
CA LEU A 95 2.36 -0.53 -12.10
C LEU A 95 3.02 0.41 -13.10
N GLY A 96 2.25 0.91 -14.07
CA GLY A 96 2.77 1.81 -15.10
C GLY A 96 3.21 3.16 -14.56
N VAL A 97 2.72 3.60 -13.42
CA VAL A 97 3.13 4.90 -12.84
C VAL A 97 4.25 4.76 -11.82
N LEU A 98 4.60 3.54 -11.40
CA LEU A 98 5.62 3.37 -10.38
C LEU A 98 6.98 3.94 -10.76
N PRO A 99 7.49 3.78 -12.00
CA PRO A 99 8.77 4.38 -12.34
C PRO A 99 8.77 5.90 -12.20
N THR A 100 7.69 6.56 -12.60
CA THR A 100 7.57 8.01 -12.44
C THR A 100 7.55 8.39 -10.97
N LEU A 101 6.80 7.65 -10.15
CA LEU A 101 6.76 7.92 -8.72
C LEU A 101 8.12 7.72 -8.07
N SER A 102 8.88 6.72 -8.47
CA SER A 102 10.21 6.50 -7.90
C SER A 102 11.17 7.64 -8.20
N GLU A 103 10.98 8.32 -9.33
CA GLU A 103 11.78 9.48 -9.68
C GLU A 103 11.37 10.72 -8.90
N LEU A 104 10.09 10.84 -8.58
CA LEU A 104 9.55 12.03 -7.90
C LEU A 104 9.67 11.97 -6.39
N LEU A 105 9.72 10.78 -5.82
CA LEU A 105 9.78 10.63 -4.36
C LEU A 105 11.20 10.86 -3.87
N PRO A 106 11.35 11.49 -2.68
CA PRO A 106 12.68 11.65 -2.10
C PRO A 106 13.26 10.29 -1.72
N ARG A 107 14.57 10.18 -1.90
CA ARG A 107 15.27 8.98 -1.49
C ARG A 107 15.17 8.83 0.03
N PRO A 108 14.88 7.63 0.55
CA PRO A 108 14.86 7.42 1.99
C PRO A 108 16.21 7.74 2.59
N GLU A 109 16.21 8.34 3.78
CA GLU A 109 17.45 8.58 4.50
C GLU A 109 18.08 7.26 4.87
N ALA A 110 19.39 7.17 4.70
CA ALA A 110 20.11 6.02 5.16
C ALA A 110 20.03 5.98 6.69
N ALA A 111 19.90 4.76 7.24
CA ALA A 111 19.94 4.59 8.67
C ALA A 111 21.27 5.10 9.20
N PRO A 112 21.27 5.75 10.38
CA PRO A 112 22.55 6.19 10.97
C PRO A 112 23.47 5.00 11.19
N ALA A 113 24.73 5.20 10.94
CA ALA A 113 25.73 4.16 11.23
C ALA A 113 25.80 3.97 12.75
N GLU A 114 25.78 2.75 13.14
CA GLU A 114 25.85 2.40 14.55
C GLU A 114 27.27 2.12 15.00
#